data_1abcd7137667ada9d9d9c300041b4c47
#
_entry.id   1abcd7137667ada9d9d9c300041b4c47
#
_cell.length_a   1.000
_cell.length_b   1.000
_cell.length_c   1.000
_cell.angle_alpha   90.00
_cell.angle_beta   90.00
_cell.angle_gamma   90.00
#
_symmetry.space_group_name_H-M   'P 1'
#
loop_
_entity.id
_entity.type
_entity.pdbx_description
1 polymer ?
#
loop_
_entity_poly.entity_id
_entity_poly.type
_entity_poly.pdbx_seq_one_letter_code
_entity_poly.pdbx_strand_id
1 'polypeptide(L)'
;TLAEELINRAVQSVKRPMSVYAPDGAYAEGYSYWGYGTTYNLLLIDALENVMGTDYNLSQEPGFLNTGKFIQNMLLSDGKSFNYGDCSSSGRVSPAMFWFADRTADKDILWSEKYQFSLSSKKSIRSYRYAVLALIWGASTSMDNLPKPTQRMWVSSKTTTPVALMRTTWDYQHGLSIALKGGTAQSGHTHLDAGSFIFISKDTRWSTDLGPQDYNSLESKGIDLWNKSQESDRWKVFRYNNLAHNTLSFDNKYQNVNGYATITDFSDNENYMYAIADLTKIYEGQAKEVKRGVAIVDSHYAVVRDEVKTLGQPTVIRWNMVTEAQPAII
;
A
#
# COMPACT_ATOMS: atom_id res chain seq x y z
N THR A 1 -2.71 40.78 5.48
CA THR A 1 -2.04 40.92 4.15
C THR A 1 -2.47 39.76 3.24
N LEU A 2 -2.28 39.92 1.92
CA LEU A 2 -2.52 38.85 0.96
C LEU A 2 -1.70 37.56 1.30
N ALA A 3 -0.47 37.74 1.76
CA ALA A 3 0.40 36.64 2.17
C ALA A 3 -0.19 35.85 3.35
N GLU A 4 -0.68 36.52 4.38
CA GLU A 4 -1.32 35.88 5.53
C GLU A 4 -2.59 35.12 5.11
N GLU A 5 -3.39 35.70 4.23
CA GLU A 5 -4.58 35.06 3.70
C GLU A 5 -4.22 33.77 2.93
N LEU A 6 -3.21 33.82 2.07
CA LEU A 6 -2.74 32.65 1.32
C LEU A 6 -2.21 31.55 2.23
N ILE A 7 -1.40 31.91 3.25
CA ILE A 7 -0.89 30.96 4.24
C ILE A 7 -2.06 30.32 5.01
N ASN A 8 -2.98 31.12 5.53
CA ASN A 8 -4.14 30.60 6.25
C ASN A 8 -4.98 29.66 5.39
N ARG A 9 -5.24 30.01 4.14
CA ARG A 9 -5.98 29.15 3.21
C ARG A 9 -5.22 27.86 2.91
N ALA A 10 -3.90 27.89 2.72
CA ALA A 10 -3.07 26.71 2.50
C ALA A 10 -3.12 25.78 3.70
N VAL A 11 -2.92 26.29 4.92
CA VAL A 11 -3.00 25.53 6.18
C VAL A 11 -4.37 24.88 6.37
N GLN A 12 -5.46 25.59 6.12
CA GLN A 12 -6.80 25.02 6.27
C GLN A 12 -7.12 24.01 5.18
N SER A 13 -6.73 24.27 3.94
CA SER A 13 -7.07 23.38 2.82
C SER A 13 -6.31 22.07 2.85
N VAL A 14 -5.04 22.07 3.32
CA VAL A 14 -4.21 20.84 3.34
C VAL A 14 -4.66 19.82 4.38
N LYS A 15 -5.37 20.23 5.42
CA LYS A 15 -5.92 19.31 6.43
C LYS A 15 -6.88 18.28 5.82
N ARG A 16 -7.63 18.67 4.79
CA ARG A 16 -8.54 17.76 4.11
C ARG A 16 -7.82 16.58 3.43
N PRO A 17 -6.82 16.77 2.55
CA PRO A 17 -6.04 15.63 2.03
C PRO A 17 -5.23 14.92 3.12
N MET A 18 -4.75 15.62 4.17
CA MET A 18 -4.03 14.98 5.28
C MET A 18 -4.91 14.05 6.13
N SER A 19 -6.23 14.20 6.12
CA SER A 19 -7.13 13.29 6.84
C SER A 19 -7.03 11.83 6.36
N VAL A 20 -6.44 11.57 5.20
CA VAL A 20 -6.22 10.21 4.67
C VAL A 20 -5.29 9.37 5.56
N TYR A 21 -4.40 10.00 6.34
CA TYR A 21 -3.48 9.29 7.23
C TYR A 21 -4.15 8.73 8.49
N ALA A 22 -5.34 9.23 8.82
CA ALA A 22 -6.05 8.75 10.01
C ALA A 22 -6.55 7.30 9.84
N PRO A 23 -6.55 6.50 10.92
CA PRO A 23 -6.06 6.84 12.27
C PRO A 23 -4.60 6.47 12.48
N ASP A 24 -3.98 5.62 11.64
CA ASP A 24 -2.76 4.88 11.93
C ASP A 24 -1.61 5.12 10.93
N GLY A 25 -1.80 6.02 9.99
CA GLY A 25 -0.79 6.41 9.00
C GLY A 25 -0.88 5.69 7.66
N ALA A 26 -1.82 4.76 7.48
CA ALA A 26 -2.03 4.13 6.19
C ALA A 26 -2.45 5.14 5.11
N TYR A 27 -1.95 4.95 3.91
CA TYR A 27 -2.28 5.81 2.78
C TYR A 27 -3.09 5.04 1.74
N ALA A 28 -4.32 5.46 1.50
CA ALA A 28 -5.31 4.70 0.73
C ALA A 28 -4.86 4.34 -0.69
N GLU A 29 -4.10 5.23 -1.32
CA GLU A 29 -3.64 5.08 -2.71
C GLU A 29 -2.30 4.33 -2.83
N GLY A 30 -1.76 3.81 -1.71
CA GLY A 30 -0.58 2.95 -1.69
C GLY A 30 0.77 3.68 -1.83
N TYR A 31 1.81 2.89 -2.04
CA TYR A 31 3.22 3.28 -1.94
C TYR A 31 3.60 4.47 -2.84
N SER A 32 3.22 4.43 -4.12
CA SER A 32 3.68 5.42 -5.11
C SER A 32 3.07 6.79 -4.83
N TYR A 33 1.78 6.85 -4.56
CA TYR A 33 1.06 8.10 -4.29
C TYR A 33 1.37 8.66 -2.90
N TRP A 34 1.66 7.79 -1.93
CA TRP A 34 2.21 8.24 -0.65
C TRP A 34 3.48 9.06 -0.85
N GLY A 35 4.42 8.56 -1.64
CA GLY A 35 5.68 9.26 -1.89
C GLY A 35 5.47 10.64 -2.51
N TYR A 36 4.45 10.79 -3.37
CA TYR A 36 4.09 12.06 -3.98
C TYR A 36 3.41 13.00 -2.96
N GLY A 37 2.27 12.60 -2.42
CA GLY A 37 1.46 13.45 -1.55
C GLY A 37 2.17 13.83 -0.25
N THR A 38 2.81 12.84 0.40
CA THR A 38 3.51 13.07 1.67
C THR A 38 4.71 14.01 1.50
N THR A 39 5.47 13.89 0.41
CA THR A 39 6.59 14.80 0.17
C THR A 39 6.13 16.28 0.08
N TYR A 40 4.99 16.55 -0.57
CA TYR A 40 4.45 17.92 -0.63
C TYR A 40 3.92 18.41 0.71
N ASN A 41 3.32 17.55 1.52
CA ASN A 41 2.93 17.92 2.88
C ASN A 41 4.15 18.30 3.72
N LEU A 42 5.24 17.53 3.63
CA LEU A 42 6.48 17.83 4.35
C LEU A 42 7.15 19.10 3.86
N LEU A 43 7.16 19.37 2.55
CA LEU A 43 7.68 20.63 2.01
C LEU A 43 6.91 21.84 2.54
N LEU A 44 5.60 21.74 2.68
CA LEU A 44 4.79 22.81 3.27
C LEU A 44 5.09 22.97 4.76
N ILE A 45 5.12 21.88 5.53
CA ILE A 45 5.44 21.88 6.97
C ILE A 45 6.81 22.50 7.21
N ASP A 46 7.84 22.02 6.50
CA ASP A 46 9.21 22.49 6.61
C ASP A 46 9.34 23.99 6.27
N ALA A 47 8.68 24.44 5.19
CA ALA A 47 8.65 25.85 4.82
C ALA A 47 7.98 26.74 5.88
N LEU A 48 6.86 26.28 6.44
CA LEU A 48 6.14 27.01 7.50
C LEU A 48 7.00 27.10 8.78
N GLU A 49 7.62 26.00 9.22
CA GLU A 49 8.51 25.99 10.38
C GLU A 49 9.70 26.93 10.20
N ASN A 50 10.36 26.88 9.05
CA ASN A 50 11.54 27.72 8.78
C ASN A 50 11.23 29.21 8.66
N VAL A 51 10.07 29.56 8.12
CA VAL A 51 9.73 30.98 7.85
C VAL A 51 8.87 31.58 8.96
N MET A 52 7.92 30.80 9.50
CA MET A 52 6.92 31.27 10.46
C MET A 52 7.19 30.79 11.89
N GLY A 53 8.15 29.88 12.08
CA GLY A 53 8.46 29.28 13.39
C GLY A 53 7.39 28.30 13.89
N THR A 54 6.45 27.90 13.03
CA THR A 54 5.36 26.97 13.38
C THR A 54 4.82 26.27 12.15
N ASP A 55 4.49 24.98 12.28
CA ASP A 55 3.77 24.22 11.26
C ASP A 55 2.23 24.31 11.39
N TYR A 56 1.74 25.16 12.30
CA TYR A 56 0.30 25.29 12.63
C TYR A 56 -0.35 23.95 13.01
N ASN A 57 0.39 23.06 13.68
CA ASN A 57 0.01 21.71 14.09
C ASN A 57 -0.32 20.75 12.92
N LEU A 58 0.15 21.01 11.72
CA LEU A 58 -0.05 20.10 10.59
C LEU A 58 0.62 18.74 10.82
N SER A 59 1.80 18.70 11.44
CA SER A 59 2.47 17.44 11.78
C SER A 59 1.70 16.61 12.82
N GLN A 60 0.78 17.22 13.57
CA GLN A 60 -0.05 16.54 14.58
C GLN A 60 -1.39 16.04 14.03
N GLU A 61 -1.65 16.20 12.73
CA GLU A 61 -2.86 15.62 12.12
C GLU A 61 -2.89 14.10 12.36
N PRO A 62 -4.07 13.52 12.69
CA PRO A 62 -4.19 12.13 13.10
C PRO A 62 -3.55 11.14 12.12
N GLY A 63 -2.67 10.28 12.64
CA GLY A 63 -1.97 9.27 11.86
C GLY A 63 -0.75 9.77 11.07
N PHE A 64 -0.56 11.08 10.91
CA PHE A 64 0.49 11.62 10.03
C PHE A 64 1.90 11.18 10.46
N LEU A 65 2.26 11.27 11.73
CA LEU A 65 3.58 10.84 12.21
C LEU A 65 3.80 9.33 12.12
N ASN A 66 2.72 8.53 12.12
CA ASN A 66 2.80 7.07 12.02
C ASN A 66 3.01 6.59 10.57
N THR A 67 2.82 7.46 9.58
CA THR A 67 2.85 7.04 8.17
C THR A 67 4.24 6.59 7.68
N GLY A 68 5.32 6.97 8.40
CA GLY A 68 6.66 6.40 8.19
C GLY A 68 6.70 4.88 8.40
N LYS A 69 6.03 4.37 9.44
CA LYS A 69 5.90 2.93 9.68
C LYS A 69 5.07 2.23 8.60
N PHE A 70 3.99 2.85 8.14
CA PHE A 70 3.21 2.31 7.04
C PHE A 70 4.09 2.06 5.83
N ILE A 71 4.81 3.09 5.35
CA ILE A 71 5.59 2.97 4.12
C ILE A 71 6.78 2.02 4.27
N GLN A 72 7.39 1.96 5.45
CA GLN A 72 8.42 0.98 5.77
C GLN A 72 7.90 -0.45 5.58
N ASN A 73 6.70 -0.74 6.10
CA ASN A 73 6.08 -2.06 6.00
C ASN A 73 5.61 -2.39 4.58
N MET A 74 5.29 -1.38 3.76
CA MET A 74 4.90 -1.58 2.36
C MET A 74 6.02 -2.17 1.48
N LEU A 75 7.29 -2.08 1.89
CA LEU A 75 8.39 -2.76 1.21
C LEU A 75 8.50 -4.20 1.71
N LEU A 76 8.28 -5.16 0.80
CA LEU A 76 8.30 -6.59 1.09
C LEU A 76 9.73 -7.16 1.02
N SER A 77 9.90 -8.45 1.29
CA SER A 77 11.22 -9.08 1.41
C SER A 77 12.09 -9.04 0.14
N ASP A 78 11.49 -8.88 -1.03
CA ASP A 78 12.21 -8.64 -2.30
C ASP A 78 12.65 -7.18 -2.52
N GLY A 79 12.36 -6.29 -1.56
CA GLY A 79 12.66 -4.86 -1.64
C GLY A 79 11.75 -4.07 -2.57
N LYS A 80 10.70 -4.69 -3.09
CA LYS A 80 9.66 -4.03 -3.89
C LYS A 80 8.42 -3.77 -3.03
N SER A 81 7.63 -2.79 -3.43
CA SER A 81 6.42 -2.45 -2.68
C SER A 81 5.32 -3.51 -2.81
N PHE A 82 4.48 -3.62 -1.79
CA PHE A 82 3.14 -4.17 -1.94
C PHE A 82 2.34 -3.20 -2.80
N ASN A 83 2.27 -3.50 -4.08
CA ASN A 83 1.54 -2.67 -5.01
C ASN A 83 0.10 -3.15 -5.16
N TYR A 84 -0.80 -2.20 -5.23
CA TYR A 84 -2.23 -2.36 -5.51
C TYR A 84 -2.76 -1.10 -6.18
N GLY A 85 -3.91 -1.20 -6.83
CA GLY A 85 -4.46 -0.09 -7.61
C GLY A 85 -3.44 0.44 -8.63
N ASP A 86 -3.40 1.74 -8.81
CA ASP A 86 -2.51 2.40 -9.76
C ASP A 86 -1.05 2.53 -9.26
N CYS A 87 -0.58 1.61 -8.40
CA CYS A 87 0.81 1.58 -7.95
C CYS A 87 1.65 0.55 -8.68
N SER A 88 2.86 0.92 -9.06
CA SER A 88 3.87 -0.03 -9.54
C SER A 88 4.57 -0.75 -8.38
N SER A 89 5.13 -1.93 -8.64
CA SER A 89 5.89 -2.73 -7.65
C SER A 89 7.32 -2.23 -7.45
N SER A 90 7.56 -0.93 -7.53
CA SER A 90 8.92 -0.36 -7.36
C SER A 90 9.18 0.02 -5.91
N GLY A 91 10.40 -0.30 -5.43
CA GLY A 91 10.96 0.34 -4.25
C GLY A 91 11.89 1.48 -4.66
N ARG A 92 11.98 2.53 -3.86
CA ARG A 92 12.91 3.64 -4.09
C ARG A 92 13.24 4.33 -2.78
N VAL A 93 14.38 5.03 -2.75
CA VAL A 93 14.72 5.92 -1.64
C VAL A 93 13.67 7.02 -1.52
N SER A 94 13.15 7.20 -0.32
CA SER A 94 12.18 8.27 -0.01
C SER A 94 12.79 9.26 0.99
N PRO A 95 13.11 10.49 0.56
CA PRO A 95 13.62 11.53 1.46
C PRO A 95 12.70 11.83 2.65
N ALA A 96 11.40 11.68 2.48
CA ALA A 96 10.41 11.87 3.54
C ALA A 96 10.70 11.00 4.79
N MET A 97 11.27 9.81 4.60
CA MET A 97 11.58 8.90 5.70
C MET A 97 12.61 9.48 6.66
N PHE A 98 13.55 10.30 6.19
CA PHE A 98 14.53 10.98 7.05
C PHE A 98 13.86 12.02 7.93
N TRP A 99 12.90 12.78 7.39
CA TRP A 99 12.10 13.72 8.16
C TRP A 99 11.29 13.01 9.26
N PHE A 100 10.62 11.90 8.93
CA PHE A 100 9.87 11.13 9.93
C PHE A 100 10.79 10.54 10.98
N ALA A 101 11.95 9.97 10.61
CA ALA A 101 12.90 9.41 11.56
C ALA A 101 13.43 10.44 12.55
N ASP A 102 13.71 11.66 12.10
CA ASP A 102 14.13 12.77 12.95
C ASP A 102 12.99 13.23 13.86
N ARG A 103 11.82 13.48 13.28
CA ARG A 103 10.64 14.01 14.00
C ARG A 103 10.10 13.05 15.06
N THR A 104 10.13 11.76 14.81
CA THR A 104 9.63 10.73 15.73
C THR A 104 10.71 10.12 16.63
N ALA A 105 11.97 10.47 16.40
CA ALA A 105 13.15 9.82 17.01
C ALA A 105 13.22 8.29 16.76
N ASP A 106 12.50 7.79 15.76
CA ASP A 106 12.41 6.37 15.41
C ASP A 106 13.27 6.06 14.18
N LYS A 107 14.53 5.70 14.44
CA LYS A 107 15.51 5.46 13.39
C LYS A 107 15.35 4.10 12.70
N ASP A 108 14.59 3.16 13.26
CA ASP A 108 14.39 1.85 12.65
C ASP A 108 13.63 1.96 11.32
N ILE A 109 12.80 3.01 11.12
CA ILE A 109 12.10 3.24 9.86
C ILE A 109 13.04 3.47 8.68
N LEU A 110 14.30 3.83 8.92
CA LEU A 110 15.34 3.98 7.89
C LEU A 110 15.99 2.66 7.47
N TRP A 111 15.61 1.53 8.09
CA TRP A 111 16.12 0.22 7.69
C TRP A 111 15.81 -0.11 6.24
N SER A 112 14.59 0.19 5.81
CA SER A 112 14.17 0.06 4.40
C SER A 112 14.94 1.00 3.48
N GLU A 113 15.17 2.24 3.91
CA GLU A 113 15.91 3.22 3.11
C GLU A 113 17.37 2.81 2.91
N LYS A 114 18.03 2.27 3.95
CA LYS A 114 19.38 1.70 3.84
C LYS A 114 19.45 0.62 2.76
N TYR A 115 18.47 -0.27 2.71
CA TYR A 115 18.38 -1.28 1.67
C TYR A 115 18.16 -0.67 0.28
N GLN A 116 17.21 0.28 0.15
CA GLN A 116 16.96 0.96 -1.12
C GLN A 116 18.19 1.72 -1.64
N PHE A 117 18.97 2.36 -0.75
CA PHE A 117 20.23 2.97 -1.13
C PHE A 117 21.23 1.96 -1.70
N SER A 118 21.31 0.76 -1.12
CA SER A 118 22.21 -0.29 -1.61
C SER A 118 21.87 -0.78 -3.02
N LEU A 119 20.58 -0.71 -3.41
CA LEU A 119 20.11 -1.08 -4.75
C LEU A 119 20.22 0.06 -5.77
N SER A 120 20.26 1.29 -5.31
CA SER A 120 20.18 2.47 -6.17
C SER A 120 21.53 2.84 -6.77
N SER A 121 21.56 3.05 -8.09
CA SER A 121 22.75 3.62 -8.73
C SER A 121 22.91 5.11 -8.38
N LYS A 122 24.17 5.59 -8.37
CA LYS A 122 24.44 7.03 -8.20
C LYS A 122 23.71 7.90 -9.22
N LYS A 123 23.53 7.41 -10.46
CA LYS A 123 22.80 8.10 -11.51
C LYS A 123 21.31 8.20 -11.16
N SER A 124 20.70 7.12 -10.70
CA SER A 124 19.29 7.07 -10.30
C SER A 124 19.01 8.07 -9.15
N ILE A 125 19.85 8.06 -8.11
CA ILE A 125 19.71 9.01 -6.99
C ILE A 125 19.84 10.45 -7.49
N ARG A 126 20.86 10.77 -8.31
CA ARG A 126 21.08 12.15 -8.81
C ARG A 126 19.96 12.64 -9.73
N SER A 127 19.28 11.75 -10.44
CA SER A 127 18.17 12.12 -11.33
C SER A 127 16.85 12.33 -10.58
N TYR A 128 16.77 11.92 -9.33
CA TYR A 128 15.57 12.08 -8.52
C TYR A 128 15.49 13.52 -7.99
N ARG A 129 14.51 14.28 -8.45
CA ARG A 129 14.38 15.73 -8.17
C ARG A 129 14.32 16.08 -6.68
N TYR A 130 13.89 15.15 -5.83
CA TYR A 130 13.81 15.35 -4.38
C TYR A 130 15.02 14.79 -3.62
N ALA A 131 16.03 14.26 -4.30
CA ALA A 131 17.20 13.66 -3.63
C ALA A 131 17.92 14.63 -2.67
N VAL A 132 17.90 15.92 -2.99
CA VAL A 132 18.49 16.97 -2.12
C VAL A 132 17.81 17.02 -0.75
N LEU A 133 16.53 16.69 -0.65
CA LEU A 133 15.80 16.66 0.62
C LEU A 133 16.34 15.58 1.56
N ALA A 134 16.89 14.48 1.02
CA ALA A 134 17.54 13.47 1.86
C ALA A 134 18.80 14.01 2.56
N LEU A 135 19.50 14.98 1.95
CA LEU A 135 20.62 15.65 2.60
C LEU A 135 20.16 16.67 3.64
N ILE A 136 19.05 17.37 3.37
CA ILE A 136 18.50 18.40 4.27
C ILE A 136 17.88 17.72 5.49
N TRP A 137 16.93 16.82 5.28
CA TRP A 137 16.19 16.15 6.35
C TRP A 137 17.00 15.05 7.05
N GLY A 138 18.01 14.49 6.38
CA GLY A 138 18.91 13.49 6.92
C GLY A 138 20.23 14.01 7.49
N ALA A 139 20.43 15.33 7.54
CA ALA A 139 21.72 15.93 7.93
C ALA A 139 22.22 15.48 9.32
N SER A 140 21.30 15.25 10.25
CA SER A 140 21.59 14.80 11.62
C SER A 140 21.63 13.27 11.77
N THR A 141 21.34 12.51 10.70
CA THR A 141 21.08 11.08 10.77
C THR A 141 22.19 10.27 10.11
N SER A 142 22.86 9.40 10.89
CA SER A 142 23.76 8.39 10.34
C SER A 142 22.97 7.15 9.90
N MET A 143 23.31 6.63 8.71
CA MET A 143 22.80 5.34 8.20
C MET A 143 23.60 4.15 8.74
N ASP A 144 24.70 4.41 9.47
CA ASP A 144 25.46 3.38 10.14
C ASP A 144 24.76 2.96 11.44
N ASN A 145 24.81 1.66 11.72
CA ASN A 145 24.25 1.11 12.99
C ASN A 145 22.77 1.44 13.23
N LEU A 146 21.95 1.48 12.17
CA LEU A 146 20.51 1.60 12.32
C LEU A 146 19.96 0.41 13.11
N PRO A 147 19.03 0.66 14.06
CA PRO A 147 18.33 -0.44 14.73
C PRO A 147 17.51 -1.22 13.72
N LYS A 148 17.59 -2.55 13.78
CA LYS A 148 16.78 -3.43 12.96
C LYS A 148 15.36 -3.46 13.52
N PRO A 149 14.31 -3.27 12.69
CA PRO A 149 12.95 -3.36 13.17
C PRO A 149 12.64 -4.75 13.73
N THR A 150 11.83 -4.81 14.78
CA THR A 150 11.42 -6.06 15.42
C THR A 150 9.99 -6.47 15.08
N GLN A 151 9.13 -5.51 14.79
CA GLN A 151 7.74 -5.75 14.43
C GLN A 151 7.65 -6.47 13.08
N ARG A 152 7.07 -7.67 13.04
CA ARG A 152 6.96 -8.50 11.84
C ARG A 152 5.60 -8.42 11.16
N MET A 153 4.64 -7.83 11.81
CA MET A 153 3.29 -7.63 11.27
C MET A 153 2.85 -6.20 11.44
N TRP A 154 2.27 -5.63 10.41
CA TRP A 154 1.60 -4.34 10.45
C TRP A 154 0.21 -4.45 9.82
N VAL A 155 -0.81 -3.98 10.52
CA VAL A 155 -2.20 -4.04 10.08
C VAL A 155 -2.85 -2.68 10.26
N SER A 156 -3.48 -2.21 9.20
CA SER A 156 -4.45 -1.11 9.24
C SER A 156 -5.82 -1.64 8.88
N SER A 157 -6.73 -1.69 9.83
CA SER A 157 -8.07 -2.26 9.64
C SER A 157 -9.17 -1.21 9.54
N LYS A 158 -8.89 0.05 9.92
CA LYS A 158 -9.88 1.13 10.07
C LYS A 158 -9.69 2.28 9.08
N THR A 159 -9.11 2.01 7.93
CA THR A 159 -8.84 3.00 6.88
C THR A 159 -9.65 2.72 5.63
N THR A 160 -9.64 3.65 4.68
CA THR A 160 -10.31 3.49 3.38
C THR A 160 -9.80 2.27 2.60
N THR A 161 -8.51 1.95 2.76
CA THR A 161 -7.87 0.77 2.16
C THR A 161 -7.16 -0.03 3.25
N PRO A 162 -7.87 -0.90 3.99
CA PRO A 162 -7.26 -1.80 4.96
C PRO A 162 -6.22 -2.69 4.31
N VAL A 163 -5.08 -2.86 4.99
CA VAL A 163 -4.02 -3.77 4.55
C VAL A 163 -3.42 -4.50 5.74
N ALA A 164 -2.98 -5.73 5.51
CA ALA A 164 -2.16 -6.50 6.44
C ALA A 164 -0.86 -6.91 5.75
N LEU A 165 0.26 -6.70 6.44
CA LEU A 165 1.61 -6.92 5.94
C LEU A 165 2.33 -7.78 6.97
N MET A 166 2.83 -8.94 6.56
CA MET A 166 3.51 -9.91 7.42
C MET A 166 4.84 -10.32 6.82
N ARG A 167 5.82 -10.55 7.68
CA ARG A 167 7.16 -11.02 7.30
C ARG A 167 7.78 -11.87 8.39
N THR A 168 8.67 -12.77 8.01
CA THR A 168 9.43 -13.59 8.97
C THR A 168 10.71 -12.90 9.43
N THR A 169 11.25 -11.99 8.62
CA THR A 169 12.48 -11.21 8.92
C THR A 169 12.47 -9.86 8.21
N TRP A 170 13.27 -8.93 8.72
CA TRP A 170 13.59 -7.66 8.07
C TRP A 170 14.85 -7.72 7.20
N ASP A 171 15.48 -8.89 7.09
CA ASP A 171 16.57 -9.10 6.14
C ASP A 171 15.98 -9.30 4.76
N TYR A 172 16.18 -8.30 3.89
CA TYR A 172 15.69 -8.35 2.52
C TYR A 172 16.35 -9.51 1.77
N GLN A 173 15.63 -10.09 0.81
CA GLN A 173 16.00 -11.29 0.07
C GLN A 173 16.07 -12.58 0.92
N HIS A 174 15.58 -12.51 2.17
CA HIS A 174 15.48 -13.65 3.07
C HIS A 174 14.06 -13.78 3.64
N GLY A 175 13.70 -14.98 4.06
CA GLY A 175 12.41 -15.25 4.69
C GLY A 175 11.20 -15.12 3.77
N LEU A 176 10.04 -15.02 4.39
CA LEU A 176 8.73 -14.92 3.73
C LEU A 176 8.14 -13.53 3.97
N SER A 177 7.38 -13.03 3.00
CA SER A 177 6.45 -11.91 3.18
C SER A 177 5.15 -12.22 2.49
N ILE A 178 4.04 -11.91 3.16
CA ILE A 178 2.70 -11.94 2.56
C ILE A 178 1.94 -10.67 2.94
N ALA A 179 1.23 -10.13 1.98
CA ALA A 179 0.42 -8.93 2.16
C ALA A 179 -1.00 -9.18 1.64
N LEU A 180 -2.00 -8.62 2.32
CA LEU A 180 -3.42 -8.72 1.97
C LEU A 180 -4.03 -7.33 1.91
N LYS A 181 -4.85 -7.07 0.89
CA LYS A 181 -5.59 -5.82 0.70
C LYS A 181 -7.09 -6.01 0.91
N GLY A 182 -7.68 -5.12 1.68
CA GLY A 182 -9.13 -4.89 1.75
C GLY A 182 -9.57 -3.65 0.96
N GLY A 183 -10.57 -2.94 1.49
CA GLY A 183 -11.03 -1.64 0.99
C GLY A 183 -12.10 -1.71 -0.08
N THR A 184 -12.18 -0.64 -0.87
CA THR A 184 -13.24 -0.39 -1.85
C THR A 184 -12.66 0.11 -3.18
N ALA A 185 -13.40 -0.06 -4.26
CA ALA A 185 -13.08 0.53 -5.57
C ALA A 185 -13.44 2.04 -5.65
N GLN A 186 -14.13 2.61 -4.65
CA GLN A 186 -14.57 4.02 -4.65
C GLN A 186 -13.49 5.03 -4.26
N SER A 187 -12.35 4.56 -3.75
CA SER A 187 -11.19 5.42 -3.43
C SER A 187 -10.46 5.91 -4.68
N GLY A 188 -9.58 6.91 -4.53
CA GLY A 188 -8.67 7.35 -5.61
C GLY A 188 -7.78 6.21 -6.11
N HIS A 189 -7.51 6.15 -7.41
CA HIS A 189 -6.52 5.24 -8.01
C HIS A 189 -6.70 3.74 -7.68
N THR A 190 -7.90 3.29 -7.33
CA THR A 190 -8.20 1.90 -6.95
C THR A 190 -8.59 1.04 -8.15
N HIS A 191 -8.39 -0.26 -7.99
CA HIS A 191 -8.87 -1.31 -8.89
C HIS A 191 -9.95 -2.16 -8.21
N LEU A 192 -10.55 -3.12 -8.94
CA LEU A 192 -11.36 -4.19 -8.37
C LEU A 192 -10.43 -5.29 -7.84
N ASP A 193 -9.69 -4.98 -6.79
CA ASP A 193 -8.58 -5.77 -6.26
C ASP A 193 -8.72 -6.09 -4.76
N ALA A 194 -9.93 -5.94 -4.21
CA ALA A 194 -10.20 -6.33 -2.84
C ALA A 194 -9.98 -7.83 -2.62
N GLY A 195 -9.30 -8.19 -1.54
CA GLY A 195 -8.86 -9.55 -1.27
C GLY A 195 -7.58 -9.96 -2.03
N SER A 196 -6.97 -9.06 -2.79
CA SER A 196 -5.70 -9.36 -3.46
C SER A 196 -4.56 -9.52 -2.45
N PHE A 197 -3.66 -10.46 -2.75
CA PHE A 197 -2.48 -10.73 -1.92
C PHE A 197 -1.22 -10.76 -2.78
N ILE A 198 -0.08 -10.47 -2.16
CA ILE A 198 1.25 -10.71 -2.74
C ILE A 198 2.03 -11.59 -1.78
N PHE A 199 2.65 -12.62 -2.32
CA PHE A 199 3.48 -13.56 -1.59
C PHE A 199 4.89 -13.60 -2.17
N ILE A 200 5.88 -13.51 -1.28
CA ILE A 200 7.30 -13.53 -1.61
C ILE A 200 7.99 -14.53 -0.68
N SER A 201 8.85 -15.34 -1.26
CA SER A 201 9.75 -16.22 -0.54
C SER A 201 11.18 -15.89 -0.95
N LYS A 202 11.99 -15.50 0.00
CA LYS A 202 13.35 -14.98 -0.23
C LYS A 202 13.30 -13.75 -1.15
N ASP A 203 13.86 -13.84 -2.35
CA ASP A 203 13.89 -12.81 -3.39
C ASP A 203 12.85 -13.03 -4.50
N THR A 204 12.13 -14.16 -4.45
CA THR A 204 11.18 -14.56 -5.49
C THR A 204 9.77 -14.13 -5.16
N ARG A 205 9.18 -13.30 -6.02
CA ARG A 205 7.78 -12.87 -5.97
C ARG A 205 6.91 -13.91 -6.66
N TRP A 206 6.29 -14.79 -5.88
CA TRP A 206 5.44 -15.87 -6.37
C TRP A 206 4.09 -15.40 -6.86
N SER A 207 3.49 -14.43 -6.16
CA SER A 207 2.33 -13.72 -6.68
C SER A 207 2.65 -12.25 -6.87
N THR A 208 2.23 -11.68 -7.99
CA THR A 208 2.50 -10.30 -8.37
C THR A 208 1.20 -9.56 -8.66
N ASP A 209 1.28 -8.25 -8.78
CA ASP A 209 0.21 -7.40 -9.30
C ASP A 209 0.72 -6.64 -10.52
N LEU A 210 -0.12 -6.55 -11.56
CA LEU A 210 0.26 -5.95 -12.83
C LEU A 210 0.42 -4.42 -12.75
N GLY A 211 -0.10 -3.81 -11.69
CA GLY A 211 -0.07 -2.35 -11.52
C GLY A 211 -0.87 -1.60 -12.59
N PRO A 212 -0.62 -0.29 -12.73
CA PRO A 212 -1.37 0.56 -13.66
C PRO A 212 -1.02 0.28 -15.11
N GLN A 213 -1.91 0.71 -15.98
CA GLN A 213 -1.63 0.95 -17.39
C GLN A 213 -1.46 2.46 -17.61
N ASP A 214 -0.67 2.84 -18.59
CA ASP A 214 -0.48 4.25 -18.95
C ASP A 214 -1.81 4.93 -19.26
N TYR A 215 -2.13 5.98 -18.52
CA TYR A 215 -3.42 6.68 -18.63
C TYR A 215 -3.63 7.28 -20.00
N ASN A 216 -2.60 7.93 -20.56
CA ASN A 216 -2.70 8.55 -21.87
C ASN A 216 -3.00 7.51 -22.95
N SER A 217 -2.45 6.29 -22.83
CA SER A 217 -2.73 5.19 -23.77
C SER A 217 -4.18 4.72 -23.73
N LEU A 218 -4.88 4.91 -22.60
CA LEU A 218 -6.28 4.54 -22.42
C LEU A 218 -7.23 5.70 -22.80
N GLU A 219 -6.96 6.90 -22.29
CA GLU A 219 -7.76 8.10 -22.56
C GLU A 219 -7.75 8.49 -24.04
N SER A 220 -6.62 8.33 -24.72
CA SER A 220 -6.54 8.53 -26.19
C SER A 220 -7.41 7.58 -26.99
N LYS A 221 -7.88 6.47 -26.39
CA LYS A 221 -8.85 5.53 -26.97
C LYS A 221 -10.28 5.80 -26.53
N GLY A 222 -10.54 6.91 -25.80
CA GLY A 222 -11.85 7.31 -25.33
C GLY A 222 -12.35 6.58 -24.07
N ILE A 223 -11.45 5.91 -23.33
CA ILE A 223 -11.81 5.24 -22.08
C ILE A 223 -11.94 6.29 -20.97
N ASP A 224 -13.12 6.37 -20.33
CA ASP A 224 -13.35 7.18 -19.14
C ASP A 224 -12.79 6.45 -17.92
N LEU A 225 -11.54 6.79 -17.55
CA LEU A 225 -10.82 6.16 -16.43
C LEU A 225 -11.32 6.60 -15.06
N TRP A 226 -12.01 7.75 -14.98
CA TRP A 226 -12.34 8.38 -13.68
C TRP A 226 -13.77 8.11 -13.24
N ASN A 227 -14.57 7.53 -14.12
CA ASN A 227 -15.89 7.02 -13.79
C ASN A 227 -15.75 5.71 -12.97
N LYS A 228 -16.32 5.67 -11.78
CA LYS A 228 -16.27 4.52 -10.86
C LYS A 228 -17.63 3.83 -10.66
N SER A 229 -18.62 4.10 -11.53
CA SER A 229 -19.86 3.34 -11.53
C SER A 229 -19.59 1.86 -11.89
N GLN A 230 -20.48 0.96 -11.51
CA GLN A 230 -20.35 -0.47 -11.78
C GLN A 230 -20.17 -0.79 -13.27
N GLU A 231 -20.79 0.01 -14.13
CA GLU A 231 -20.79 -0.17 -15.60
C GLU A 231 -19.67 0.62 -16.30
N SER A 232 -18.74 1.20 -15.54
CA SER A 232 -17.68 2.03 -16.11
C SER A 232 -16.76 1.26 -17.05
N ASP A 233 -16.30 1.94 -18.10
CA ASP A 233 -15.27 1.43 -19.01
C ASP A 233 -13.92 1.17 -18.31
N ARG A 234 -13.67 1.84 -17.18
CA ARG A 234 -12.50 1.59 -16.33
C ARG A 234 -12.34 0.09 -16.04
N TRP A 235 -13.42 -0.60 -15.71
CA TRP A 235 -13.40 -2.01 -15.34
C TRP A 235 -13.24 -2.96 -16.52
N LYS A 236 -13.40 -2.48 -17.75
CA LYS A 236 -13.11 -3.25 -18.97
C LYS A 236 -11.61 -3.31 -19.26
N VAL A 237 -10.82 -2.42 -18.66
CA VAL A 237 -9.36 -2.50 -18.70
C VAL A 237 -8.90 -3.71 -17.89
N PHE A 238 -8.20 -4.66 -18.54
CA PHE A 238 -7.84 -5.95 -17.93
C PHE A 238 -7.14 -5.80 -16.57
N ARG A 239 -6.19 -4.86 -16.46
CA ARG A 239 -5.43 -4.63 -15.23
C ARG A 239 -6.23 -4.03 -14.08
N TYR A 240 -7.45 -3.55 -14.33
CA TYR A 240 -8.24 -2.80 -13.35
C TYR A 240 -9.39 -3.61 -12.76
N ASN A 241 -9.63 -4.82 -13.28
CA ASN A 241 -10.71 -5.68 -12.79
C ASN A 241 -10.18 -6.93 -12.06
N ASN A 242 -11.05 -7.57 -11.29
CA ASN A 242 -10.71 -8.70 -10.43
C ASN A 242 -10.27 -9.98 -11.16
N LEU A 243 -10.40 -10.04 -12.49
CA LEU A 243 -9.90 -11.18 -13.27
C LEU A 243 -8.38 -11.15 -13.47
N ALA A 244 -7.75 -9.99 -13.20
CA ALA A 244 -6.31 -9.78 -13.32
C ALA A 244 -5.61 -9.57 -11.97
N HIS A 245 -6.31 -9.76 -10.86
CA HIS A 245 -5.77 -9.64 -9.52
C HIS A 245 -5.78 -10.97 -8.77
N ASN A 246 -5.00 -11.07 -7.70
CA ASN A 246 -4.88 -12.27 -6.86
C ASN A 246 -6.09 -12.40 -5.92
N THR A 247 -7.28 -12.51 -6.48
CA THR A 247 -8.54 -12.55 -5.75
C THR A 247 -9.53 -13.53 -6.37
N LEU A 248 -10.76 -13.56 -5.88
CA LEU A 248 -11.81 -14.43 -6.38
C LEU A 248 -12.62 -13.74 -7.48
N SER A 249 -13.27 -14.56 -8.32
CA SER A 249 -14.40 -14.13 -9.14
C SER A 249 -15.47 -15.22 -9.16
N PHE A 250 -16.73 -14.79 -9.23
CA PHE A 250 -17.92 -15.64 -9.27
C PHE A 250 -18.60 -15.47 -10.64
N ASP A 251 -18.74 -16.56 -11.40
CA ASP A 251 -19.34 -16.55 -12.75
C ASP A 251 -18.72 -15.50 -13.70
N ASN A 252 -17.42 -15.21 -13.55
CA ASN A 252 -16.67 -14.16 -14.25
C ASN A 252 -17.23 -12.74 -14.06
N LYS A 253 -17.99 -12.48 -13.01
CA LYS A 253 -18.51 -11.14 -12.70
C LYS A 253 -17.45 -10.27 -12.03
N TYR A 254 -17.62 -8.97 -12.19
CA TYR A 254 -16.79 -7.98 -11.50
C TYR A 254 -17.21 -7.85 -10.03
N GLN A 255 -16.26 -7.44 -9.20
CA GLN A 255 -16.53 -7.06 -7.82
C GLN A 255 -17.52 -5.88 -7.78
N ASN A 256 -18.32 -5.82 -6.71
CA ASN A 256 -19.22 -4.69 -6.47
C ASN A 256 -18.41 -3.45 -6.11
N VAL A 257 -18.45 -2.42 -6.93
CA VAL A 257 -17.70 -1.17 -6.74
C VAL A 257 -18.08 -0.43 -5.46
N ASN A 258 -19.30 -0.61 -4.97
CA ASN A 258 -19.80 0.00 -3.72
C ASN A 258 -19.52 -0.88 -2.50
N GLY A 259 -18.98 -2.08 -2.71
CA GLY A 259 -18.59 -2.96 -1.62
C GLY A 259 -17.37 -2.41 -0.85
N TYR A 260 -17.21 -2.88 0.38
CA TYR A 260 -16.06 -2.59 1.21
C TYR A 260 -15.61 -3.85 1.94
N ALA A 261 -14.33 -4.17 1.84
CA ALA A 261 -13.70 -5.30 2.51
C ALA A 261 -12.95 -4.83 3.76
N THR A 262 -13.29 -5.41 4.91
CA THR A 262 -12.63 -5.13 6.19
C THR A 262 -11.62 -6.22 6.55
N ILE A 263 -10.55 -5.89 7.26
CA ILE A 263 -9.75 -6.88 7.99
C ILE A 263 -10.39 -7.04 9.36
N THR A 264 -10.98 -8.22 9.59
CA THR A 264 -11.84 -8.50 10.76
C THR A 264 -11.10 -9.16 11.91
N ASP A 265 -10.02 -9.88 11.61
CA ASP A 265 -9.24 -10.61 12.60
C ASP A 265 -7.79 -10.76 12.15
N PHE A 266 -6.86 -10.76 13.11
CA PHE A 266 -5.43 -10.93 12.85
C PHE A 266 -4.67 -11.30 14.12
N SER A 267 -3.50 -11.94 13.93
CA SER A 267 -2.58 -12.27 15.01
C SER A 267 -1.14 -12.15 14.53
N ASP A 268 -0.29 -11.60 15.38
CA ASP A 268 1.16 -11.45 15.18
C ASP A 268 1.98 -12.55 15.88
N ASN A 269 1.33 -13.63 16.34
CA ASN A 269 2.02 -14.76 16.93
C ASN A 269 3.05 -15.34 15.96
N GLU A 270 4.31 -15.43 16.38
CA GLU A 270 5.44 -15.80 15.51
C GLU A 270 5.28 -17.19 14.85
N ASN A 271 4.60 -18.13 15.49
CA ASN A 271 4.35 -19.48 14.95
C ASN A 271 3.15 -19.50 14.02
N TYR A 272 2.23 -18.53 14.14
CA TYR A 272 1.03 -18.44 13.31
C TYR A 272 0.58 -16.99 13.17
N MET A 273 1.26 -16.23 12.29
CA MET A 273 0.81 -14.89 11.92
C MET A 273 -0.29 -15.01 10.87
N TYR A 274 -1.40 -14.30 11.04
CA TYR A 274 -2.49 -14.32 10.06
C TYR A 274 -3.28 -13.01 10.03
N ALA A 275 -3.98 -12.80 8.93
CA ALA A 275 -5.01 -11.77 8.78
C ALA A 275 -6.18 -12.31 7.97
N ILE A 276 -7.41 -11.95 8.36
CA ILE A 276 -8.65 -12.35 7.72
C ILE A 276 -9.39 -11.11 7.22
N ALA A 277 -9.69 -11.08 5.92
CA ALA A 277 -10.54 -10.08 5.31
C ALA A 277 -11.95 -10.63 5.06
N ASP A 278 -12.97 -9.86 5.44
CA ASP A 278 -14.36 -10.11 5.04
C ASP A 278 -14.63 -9.43 3.70
N LEU A 279 -14.83 -10.23 2.68
CA LEU A 279 -15.09 -9.80 1.30
C LEU A 279 -16.59 -9.86 0.93
N THR A 280 -17.47 -10.15 1.89
CA THR A 280 -18.90 -10.43 1.63
C THR A 280 -19.56 -9.27 0.88
N LYS A 281 -19.30 -8.03 1.27
CA LYS A 281 -19.87 -6.85 0.59
C LYS A 281 -19.30 -6.60 -0.81
N ILE A 282 -18.08 -7.04 -1.06
CA ILE A 282 -17.44 -6.99 -2.39
C ILE A 282 -18.14 -7.94 -3.37
N TYR A 283 -18.66 -9.06 -2.88
CA TYR A 283 -19.37 -10.07 -3.67
C TYR A 283 -20.87 -10.13 -3.37
N GLU A 284 -21.47 -9.03 -2.87
CA GLU A 284 -22.90 -8.95 -2.62
C GLU A 284 -23.70 -9.23 -3.90
N GLY A 285 -24.72 -10.12 -3.79
CA GLY A 285 -25.48 -10.61 -4.94
C GLY A 285 -24.79 -11.70 -5.77
N GLN A 286 -23.54 -12.08 -5.42
CA GLN A 286 -22.79 -13.16 -6.08
C GLN A 286 -22.54 -14.33 -5.11
N ALA A 287 -22.34 -14.06 -3.83
CA ALA A 287 -22.20 -15.04 -2.77
C ALA A 287 -22.88 -14.53 -1.49
N LYS A 288 -23.21 -15.46 -0.58
CA LYS A 288 -23.83 -15.15 0.72
C LYS A 288 -22.79 -14.67 1.74
N GLU A 289 -21.63 -15.30 1.73
CA GLU A 289 -20.50 -14.97 2.62
C GLU A 289 -19.20 -15.32 1.90
N VAL A 290 -18.21 -14.41 1.98
CA VAL A 290 -16.86 -14.64 1.44
C VAL A 290 -15.85 -14.08 2.42
N LYS A 291 -14.93 -14.94 2.88
CA LYS A 291 -13.80 -14.54 3.72
C LYS A 291 -12.52 -15.06 3.11
N ARG A 292 -11.46 -14.28 3.21
CA ARG A 292 -10.10 -14.69 2.83
C ARG A 292 -9.17 -14.50 4.00
N GLY A 293 -8.49 -15.59 4.38
CA GLY A 293 -7.38 -15.58 5.31
C GLY A 293 -6.04 -15.72 4.58
N VAL A 294 -5.03 -14.99 5.03
CA VAL A 294 -3.63 -15.20 4.66
C VAL A 294 -2.84 -15.43 5.93
N ALA A 295 -1.87 -16.35 5.91
CA ALA A 295 -1.07 -16.67 7.07
C ALA A 295 0.37 -17.02 6.71
N ILE A 296 1.28 -16.81 7.67
CA ILE A 296 2.62 -17.42 7.71
C ILE A 296 2.63 -18.38 8.89
N VAL A 297 2.96 -19.64 8.62
CA VAL A 297 2.96 -20.73 9.60
C VAL A 297 4.40 -21.17 9.87
N ASP A 298 4.79 -21.18 11.15
CA ASP A 298 6.11 -21.59 11.66
C ASP A 298 7.30 -20.93 10.92
N SER A 299 7.08 -19.76 10.35
CA SER A 299 8.06 -19.06 9.48
C SER A 299 8.52 -19.89 8.25
N HIS A 300 7.82 -20.95 7.88
CA HIS A 300 8.22 -21.89 6.84
C HIS A 300 7.39 -21.81 5.57
N TYR A 301 6.07 -21.59 5.68
CA TYR A 301 5.18 -21.54 4.53
C TYR A 301 4.06 -20.52 4.72
N ALA A 302 3.52 -20.07 3.60
CA ALA A 302 2.35 -19.21 3.58
C ALA A 302 1.11 -20.01 3.19
N VAL A 303 -0.03 -19.59 3.73
CA VAL A 303 -1.34 -20.17 3.41
C VAL A 303 -2.25 -19.03 2.94
N VAL A 304 -2.99 -19.28 1.86
CA VAL A 304 -4.16 -18.48 1.46
C VAL A 304 -5.38 -19.40 1.53
N ARG A 305 -6.36 -19.03 2.35
CA ARG A 305 -7.59 -19.81 2.56
C ARG A 305 -8.80 -18.95 2.30
N ASP A 306 -9.72 -19.48 1.47
CA ASP A 306 -11.00 -18.86 1.22
C ASP A 306 -12.14 -19.69 1.81
N GLU A 307 -13.07 -19.01 2.48
CA GLU A 307 -14.34 -19.58 2.95
C GLU A 307 -15.48 -18.91 2.21
N VAL A 308 -16.25 -19.71 1.48
CA VAL A 308 -17.33 -19.21 0.62
C VAL A 308 -18.63 -19.94 0.93
N LYS A 309 -19.70 -19.17 1.13
CA LYS A 309 -21.08 -19.64 1.12
C LYS A 309 -21.78 -19.08 -0.12
N THR A 310 -22.18 -19.96 -1.04
CA THR A 310 -22.90 -19.58 -2.26
C THR A 310 -24.35 -19.20 -1.96
N LEU A 311 -25.05 -18.66 -2.96
CA LEU A 311 -26.46 -18.31 -2.89
C LEU A 311 -27.43 -19.51 -3.01
N GLY A 312 -26.89 -20.75 -2.99
CA GLY A 312 -27.67 -21.97 -3.07
C GLY A 312 -27.94 -22.45 -4.49
N GLN A 313 -27.31 -21.86 -5.50
CA GLN A 313 -27.31 -22.29 -6.89
C GLN A 313 -25.89 -22.63 -7.36
N PRO A 314 -25.71 -23.47 -8.40
CA PRO A 314 -24.40 -23.73 -8.98
C PRO A 314 -23.71 -22.44 -9.39
N THR A 315 -22.46 -22.28 -8.95
CA THR A 315 -21.67 -21.06 -9.16
C THR A 315 -20.25 -21.47 -9.53
N VAL A 316 -19.71 -20.88 -10.58
CA VAL A 316 -18.30 -21.09 -10.96
C VAL A 316 -17.44 -20.11 -10.17
N ILE A 317 -16.61 -20.65 -9.29
CA ILE A 317 -15.65 -19.87 -8.51
C ILE A 317 -14.29 -20.00 -9.18
N ARG A 318 -13.68 -18.85 -9.52
CA ARG A 318 -12.31 -18.78 -10.00
C ARG A 318 -11.43 -18.19 -8.91
N TRP A 319 -10.37 -18.90 -8.57
CA TRP A 319 -9.28 -18.44 -7.73
C TRP A 319 -8.12 -18.00 -8.63
N ASN A 320 -7.75 -16.72 -8.58
CA ASN A 320 -6.72 -16.17 -9.44
C ASN A 320 -5.43 -15.93 -8.67
N MET A 321 -4.30 -16.23 -9.30
CA MET A 321 -2.98 -15.80 -8.87
C MET A 321 -2.16 -15.41 -10.11
N VAL A 322 -1.80 -14.15 -10.17
CA VAL A 322 -0.89 -13.62 -11.20
C VAL A 322 0.54 -13.98 -10.79
N THR A 323 1.25 -14.65 -11.67
CA THR A 323 2.62 -15.11 -11.39
C THR A 323 3.48 -15.07 -12.64
N GLU A 324 4.79 -14.86 -12.46
CA GLU A 324 5.79 -15.04 -13.50
C GLU A 324 6.32 -16.48 -13.57
N ALA A 325 5.97 -17.31 -12.59
CA ALA A 325 6.33 -18.72 -12.57
C ALA A 325 5.58 -19.50 -13.65
N GLN A 326 6.24 -20.52 -14.22
CA GLN A 326 5.60 -21.44 -15.14
C GLN A 326 4.94 -22.57 -14.34
N PRO A 327 3.60 -22.73 -14.38
CA PRO A 327 2.94 -23.81 -13.67
C PRO A 327 3.26 -25.15 -14.34
N ALA A 328 3.51 -26.19 -13.52
CA ALA A 328 3.59 -27.57 -13.96
C ALA A 328 2.51 -28.38 -13.25
N ILE A 329 1.81 -29.22 -14.01
CA ILE A 329 0.92 -30.23 -13.44
C ILE A 329 1.78 -31.49 -13.28
N ILE A 330 1.93 -31.95 -12.04
CA ILE A 330 2.72 -33.13 -11.69
C ILE A 330 1.78 -34.31 -11.45
#